data_54fa816475240eb31dda4f2dfd39fb05
#
_entry.id   54fa816475240eb31dda4f2dfd39fb05
#
_cell.length_a   1.000
_cell.length_b   1.000
_cell.length_c   1.000
_cell.angle_alpha   90.00
_cell.angle_beta   90.00
_cell.angle_gamma   90.00
#
_symmetry.space_group_name_H-M   'P 1'
#
loop_
_entity.id
_entity.type
_entity.pdbx_description
1 polymer ?
#
loop_
_entity_poly.entity_id
_entity_poly.type
_entity_poly.pdbx_seq_one_letter_code
_entity_poly.pdbx_strand_id
1 'polypeptide(L)'
;MSVSQSPESESQSPNPAGDESGQINRPTKAETLRRRAAYAFGNLGQSAFYNALSTYFVVYVTSVLFVNVEKALATKLIALITSLIVIIRIAEIFLDPLLGNLVDNTNTRFGRFRPWQFIGGLVSAVLLVMVYTGLFGLVNVNQTWFIVLFVVVFIVLDVFYSMRDISYWGMIPAISSDSHERSVYTALGTFTGSIGYNGITIVVVPIVTTFSFMFTGSRAESQSGWTAFGIITALLGILTAWTVAFGTKENESVLRSRADQSGK
;
A
#
# COMPACT_ATOMS: atom_id res chain seq x y z
N MET A 1 -23.91 -81.24 20.30
CA MET A 1 -25.26 -80.78 19.87
C MET A 1 -25.38 -79.40 20.29
N SER A 2 -25.41 -78.47 19.37
CA SER A 2 -26.33 -77.96 18.42
C SER A 2 -25.68 -76.71 17.74
N VAL A 3 -25.61 -76.79 16.54
CA VAL A 3 -26.08 -75.96 15.39
C VAL A 3 -25.93 -74.48 15.53
N SER A 4 -24.96 -74.06 14.77
CA SER A 4 -24.71 -72.67 14.20
C SER A 4 -25.90 -72.28 13.35
N GLN A 5 -26.28 -70.99 13.43
CA GLN A 5 -26.92 -70.23 12.35
C GLN A 5 -26.28 -68.85 12.23
N SER A 6 -25.72 -68.61 11.06
CA SER A 6 -25.30 -67.32 10.61
C SER A 6 -26.51 -66.50 10.10
N PRO A 7 -26.58 -65.17 10.30
CA PRO A 7 -27.49 -64.35 9.56
C PRO A 7 -26.80 -63.72 8.35
N GLU A 8 -27.59 -63.64 7.34
CA GLU A 8 -27.43 -63.17 5.98
C GLU A 8 -26.78 -61.78 5.88
N SER A 9 -25.96 -61.65 4.84
CA SER A 9 -25.45 -60.42 4.31
C SER A 9 -26.57 -59.62 3.60
N GLU A 10 -27.05 -58.59 4.27
CA GLU A 10 -27.83 -57.56 3.58
C GLU A 10 -26.92 -56.71 2.66
N SER A 11 -27.08 -56.88 1.40
CA SER A 11 -26.51 -56.03 0.34
C SER A 11 -27.16 -54.66 0.40
N GLN A 12 -26.50 -53.69 1.05
CA GLN A 12 -26.86 -52.30 0.88
C GLN A 12 -26.45 -51.83 -0.52
N SER A 13 -27.47 -51.59 -1.33
CA SER A 13 -27.36 -50.91 -2.62
C SER A 13 -26.76 -49.49 -2.45
N PRO A 14 -25.91 -49.03 -3.36
CA PRO A 14 -25.40 -47.66 -3.31
C PRO A 14 -26.54 -46.70 -3.52
N ASN A 15 -26.78 -45.82 -2.57
CA ASN A 15 -27.71 -44.72 -2.68
C ASN A 15 -27.14 -43.65 -3.68
N PRO A 16 -27.76 -43.41 -4.83
CA PRO A 16 -27.29 -42.42 -5.82
C PRO A 16 -27.86 -41.04 -5.52
N ALA A 17 -27.86 -40.58 -4.30
CA ALA A 17 -28.33 -39.27 -3.96
C ALA A 17 -27.38 -38.60 -2.97
N GLY A 18 -26.57 -37.68 -3.43
CA GLY A 18 -25.98 -36.68 -2.58
C GLY A 18 -24.48 -36.56 -2.55
N ASP A 19 -23.82 -36.38 -3.65
CA ASP A 19 -22.54 -35.67 -3.66
C ASP A 19 -22.60 -34.36 -4.49
N GLU A 20 -23.64 -33.57 -4.22
CA GLU A 20 -23.69 -32.14 -4.52
C GLU A 20 -23.25 -31.31 -3.29
N SER A 21 -22.40 -31.84 -2.46
CA SER A 21 -21.71 -31.04 -1.42
C SER A 21 -20.65 -30.18 -2.12
N GLY A 22 -21.04 -28.93 -2.38
CA GLY A 22 -20.26 -27.80 -2.82
C GLY A 22 -18.79 -28.07 -3.12
N GLN A 23 -18.46 -28.30 -4.37
CA GLN A 23 -17.08 -28.19 -4.84
C GLN A 23 -16.65 -26.75 -4.54
N ILE A 24 -16.02 -26.55 -3.38
CA ILE A 24 -15.26 -25.33 -3.08
C ILE A 24 -14.25 -25.23 -4.21
N ASN A 25 -14.54 -24.30 -5.13
CA ASN A 25 -13.75 -24.05 -6.34
C ASN A 25 -12.34 -23.61 -5.90
N ARG A 26 -11.47 -24.61 -5.60
CA ARG A 26 -10.10 -24.34 -5.18
C ARG A 26 -9.39 -23.67 -6.33
N PRO A 27 -8.76 -22.51 -6.11
CA PRO A 27 -8.07 -21.79 -7.18
C PRO A 27 -6.99 -22.69 -7.79
N THR A 28 -6.83 -22.63 -9.09
CA THR A 28 -5.78 -23.38 -9.80
C THR A 28 -4.40 -22.94 -9.30
N LYS A 29 -3.38 -23.81 -9.44
CA LYS A 29 -1.99 -23.45 -9.07
C LYS A 29 -1.53 -22.16 -9.77
N ALA A 30 -1.90 -21.96 -11.02
CA ALA A 30 -1.58 -20.76 -11.78
C ALA A 30 -2.27 -19.49 -11.21
N GLU A 31 -3.53 -19.62 -10.80
CA GLU A 31 -4.26 -18.52 -10.19
C GLU A 31 -3.69 -18.15 -8.80
N THR A 32 -3.34 -19.15 -7.99
CA THR A 32 -2.68 -18.93 -6.70
C THR A 32 -1.34 -18.21 -6.87
N LEU A 33 -0.53 -18.66 -7.84
CA LEU A 33 0.76 -18.02 -8.13
C LEU A 33 0.58 -16.57 -8.58
N ARG A 34 -0.39 -16.31 -9.48
CA ARG A 34 -0.70 -14.95 -9.94
C ARG A 34 -1.14 -14.04 -8.79
N ARG A 35 -1.99 -14.52 -7.88
CA ARG A 35 -2.44 -13.76 -6.70
C ARG A 35 -1.28 -13.44 -5.76
N ARG A 36 -0.41 -14.43 -5.49
CA ARG A 36 0.79 -14.24 -4.66
C ARG A 36 1.76 -13.24 -5.29
N ALA A 37 2.00 -13.35 -6.60
CA ALA A 37 2.86 -12.41 -7.32
C ALA A 37 2.29 -10.99 -7.32
N ALA A 38 0.98 -10.82 -7.57
CA ALA A 38 0.32 -9.52 -7.53
C ALA A 38 0.41 -8.88 -6.15
N TYR A 39 0.19 -9.66 -5.09
CA TYR A 39 0.30 -9.21 -3.72
C TYR A 39 1.74 -8.82 -3.37
N ALA A 40 2.71 -9.67 -3.70
CA ALA A 40 4.13 -9.40 -3.45
C ALA A 40 4.61 -8.14 -4.18
N PHE A 41 4.27 -7.98 -5.46
CA PHE A 41 4.61 -6.79 -6.23
C PHE A 41 3.98 -5.51 -5.66
N GLY A 42 2.79 -5.64 -5.04
CA GLY A 42 2.13 -4.55 -4.35
C GLY A 42 2.98 -3.89 -3.28
N ASN A 43 3.59 -4.69 -2.41
CA ASN A 43 4.40 -4.15 -1.31
C ASN A 43 5.76 -3.61 -1.77
N LEU A 44 6.29 -4.10 -2.87
CA LEU A 44 7.51 -3.53 -3.45
C LEU A 44 7.33 -2.02 -3.71
N GLY A 45 6.28 -1.65 -4.44
CA GLY A 45 6.02 -0.24 -4.74
C GLY A 45 5.51 0.55 -3.54
N GLN A 46 4.77 -0.06 -2.65
CA GLN A 46 4.29 0.59 -1.42
C GLN A 46 5.45 0.98 -0.50
N SER A 47 6.39 0.08 -0.29
CA SER A 47 7.57 0.34 0.55
C SER A 47 8.56 1.31 -0.10
N ALA A 48 8.70 1.26 -1.44
CA ALA A 48 9.45 2.27 -2.19
C ALA A 48 8.84 3.67 -2.04
N PHE A 49 7.52 3.77 -2.16
CA PHE A 49 6.76 4.99 -1.95
C PHE A 49 6.93 5.53 -0.53
N TYR A 50 6.85 4.65 0.48
CA TYR A 50 7.04 5.02 1.88
C TYR A 50 8.44 5.58 2.14
N ASN A 51 9.49 4.96 1.59
CA ASN A 51 10.84 5.46 1.73
C ASN A 51 11.04 6.82 1.05
N ALA A 52 10.44 7.02 -0.14
CA ALA A 52 10.42 8.33 -0.77
C ALA A 52 9.73 9.37 0.12
N LEU A 53 8.55 9.05 0.69
CA LEU A 53 7.78 9.97 1.52
C LEU A 53 8.46 10.26 2.87
N SER A 54 9.08 9.27 3.51
CA SER A 54 9.64 9.41 4.87
C SER A 54 11.08 9.90 4.87
N THR A 55 11.96 9.27 4.09
CA THR A 55 13.40 9.55 4.09
C THR A 55 13.77 10.60 3.06
N TYR A 56 13.44 10.34 1.79
CA TYR A 56 13.91 11.17 0.69
C TYR A 56 13.17 12.49 0.56
N PHE A 57 11.97 12.58 1.11
CA PHE A 57 11.29 13.86 1.21
C PHE A 57 12.04 14.83 2.13
N VAL A 58 12.56 14.36 3.26
CA VAL A 58 13.38 15.20 4.16
C VAL A 58 14.67 15.64 3.47
N VAL A 59 15.32 14.75 2.70
CA VAL A 59 16.50 15.11 1.91
C VAL A 59 16.15 16.19 0.88
N TYR A 60 15.07 16.02 0.13
CA TYR A 60 14.60 17.02 -0.84
C TYR A 60 14.33 18.39 -0.20
N VAL A 61 13.64 18.43 0.95
CA VAL A 61 13.35 19.67 1.69
C VAL A 61 14.62 20.38 2.12
N THR A 62 15.61 19.65 2.57
CA THR A 62 16.86 20.20 3.10
C THR A 62 17.86 20.59 2.03
N SER A 63 17.86 19.91 0.86
CA SER A 63 18.87 20.13 -0.18
C SER A 63 18.41 21.08 -1.29
N VAL A 64 17.13 21.04 -1.70
CA VAL A 64 16.70 21.71 -2.93
C VAL A 64 15.49 22.63 -2.78
N LEU A 65 14.49 22.24 -1.98
CA LEU A 65 13.19 22.94 -1.95
C LEU A 65 13.31 24.44 -1.65
N PHE A 66 14.25 24.83 -0.79
CA PHE A 66 14.44 26.22 -0.35
C PHE A 66 15.75 26.85 -0.84
N VAL A 67 16.36 26.31 -1.89
CA VAL A 67 17.64 26.82 -2.41
C VAL A 67 17.57 28.28 -2.87
N ASN A 68 16.41 28.74 -3.35
CA ASN A 68 16.17 30.09 -3.81
C ASN A 68 15.57 31.02 -2.74
N VAL A 69 15.43 30.54 -1.49
CA VAL A 69 14.87 31.31 -0.38
C VAL A 69 16.01 31.87 0.45
N GLU A 70 15.81 33.07 1.05
CA GLU A 70 16.78 33.67 1.98
C GLU A 70 17.19 32.65 3.07
N LYS A 71 18.49 32.52 3.33
CA LYS A 71 19.06 31.47 4.18
C LYS A 71 18.44 31.41 5.58
N ALA A 72 18.21 32.60 6.22
CA ALA A 72 17.61 32.66 7.55
C ALA A 72 16.16 32.13 7.55
N LEU A 73 15.40 32.43 6.50
CA LEU A 73 14.03 31.98 6.32
C LEU A 73 13.97 30.51 5.91
N ALA A 74 14.85 30.08 5.01
CA ALA A 74 14.98 28.68 4.60
C ALA A 74 15.21 27.76 5.81
N THR A 75 16.11 28.15 6.73
CA THR A 75 16.37 27.39 7.95
C THR A 75 15.11 27.26 8.83
N LYS A 76 14.34 28.35 8.96
CA LYS A 76 13.06 28.32 9.72
C LYS A 76 12.02 27.41 9.06
N LEU A 77 11.89 27.48 7.73
CA LEU A 77 10.94 26.66 6.98
C LEU A 77 11.29 25.17 7.03
N ILE A 78 12.58 24.83 6.91
CA ILE A 78 13.06 23.46 7.05
C ILE A 78 12.75 22.93 8.45
N ALA A 79 13.05 23.69 9.50
CA ALA A 79 12.77 23.30 10.88
C ALA A 79 11.25 23.11 11.09
N LEU A 80 10.43 24.00 10.57
CA LEU A 80 8.97 23.91 10.67
C LEU A 80 8.44 22.66 9.98
N ILE A 81 8.83 22.41 8.72
CA ILE A 81 8.39 21.24 7.96
C ILE A 81 8.85 19.95 8.62
N THR A 82 10.11 19.88 9.04
CA THR A 82 10.64 18.67 9.71
C THR A 82 9.91 18.41 11.04
N SER A 83 9.65 19.44 11.82
CA SER A 83 8.86 19.33 13.06
C SER A 83 7.42 18.87 12.76
N LEU A 84 6.81 19.39 11.72
CA LEU A 84 5.46 19.01 11.30
C LEU A 84 5.41 17.52 10.90
N ILE A 85 6.38 17.03 10.16
CA ILE A 85 6.46 15.61 9.78
C ILE A 85 6.51 14.74 11.05
N VAL A 86 7.32 15.11 12.05
CA VAL A 86 7.39 14.38 13.32
C VAL A 86 6.04 14.38 14.04
N ILE A 87 5.37 15.53 14.09
CA ILE A 87 4.03 15.65 14.71
C ILE A 87 3.02 14.75 14.00
N ILE A 88 3.02 14.73 12.67
CA ILE A 88 2.12 13.88 11.87
C ILE A 88 2.41 12.40 12.16
N ARG A 89 3.68 11.98 12.23
CA ARG A 89 4.04 10.59 12.59
C ARG A 89 3.56 10.17 13.98
N ILE A 90 3.54 11.09 14.93
CA ILE A 90 2.97 10.84 16.26
C ILE A 90 1.43 10.76 16.17
N ALA A 91 0.81 11.64 15.39
CA ALA A 91 -0.64 11.64 15.20
C ALA A 91 -1.15 10.37 14.51
N GLU A 92 -0.37 9.78 13.58
CA GLU A 92 -0.69 8.49 12.92
C GLU A 92 -1.00 7.39 13.94
N ILE A 93 -0.27 7.30 15.04
CA ILE A 93 -0.48 6.30 16.11
C ILE A 93 -1.93 6.32 16.62
N PHE A 94 -2.54 7.50 16.65
CA PHE A 94 -3.92 7.67 17.09
C PHE A 94 -4.93 7.60 15.94
N LEU A 95 -4.52 7.97 14.74
CA LEU A 95 -5.37 7.98 13.55
C LEU A 95 -5.50 6.58 12.93
N ASP A 96 -4.45 5.77 12.93
CA ASP A 96 -4.45 4.44 12.31
C ASP A 96 -5.56 3.52 12.82
N PRO A 97 -5.88 3.43 14.12
CA PRO A 97 -7.02 2.65 14.58
C PRO A 97 -8.38 3.17 14.06
N LEU A 98 -8.53 4.49 13.90
CA LEU A 98 -9.74 5.08 13.35
C LEU A 98 -9.87 4.80 11.85
N LEU A 99 -8.76 4.95 11.11
CA LEU A 99 -8.68 4.62 9.69
C LEU A 99 -8.90 3.12 9.46
N GLY A 100 -8.34 2.27 10.34
CA GLY A 100 -8.56 0.82 10.33
C GLY A 100 -10.04 0.48 10.47
N ASN A 101 -10.72 1.08 11.44
CA ASN A 101 -12.15 0.91 11.62
C ASN A 101 -12.96 1.38 10.39
N LEU A 102 -12.57 2.49 9.77
CA LEU A 102 -13.20 2.98 8.54
C LEU A 102 -13.02 2.00 7.38
N VAL A 103 -11.80 1.48 7.19
CA VAL A 103 -11.50 0.47 6.17
C VAL A 103 -12.28 -0.81 6.42
N ASP A 104 -12.34 -1.28 7.68
CA ASP A 104 -13.02 -2.51 8.06
C ASP A 104 -14.54 -2.43 7.92
N ASN A 105 -15.13 -1.26 8.12
CA ASN A 105 -16.57 -1.03 7.95
C ASN A 105 -16.97 -0.72 6.50
N THR A 106 -16.00 -0.59 5.60
CA THR A 106 -16.28 -0.38 4.18
C THR A 106 -16.86 -1.66 3.57
N ASN A 107 -18.03 -1.54 2.96
CA ASN A 107 -18.69 -2.65 2.28
C ASN A 107 -19.08 -2.22 0.86
N THR A 108 -18.30 -2.63 -0.13
CA THR A 108 -18.53 -2.31 -1.54
C THR A 108 -18.65 -3.57 -2.38
N ARG A 109 -19.26 -3.44 -3.58
CA ARG A 109 -19.33 -4.53 -4.57
C ARG A 109 -17.95 -5.04 -5.03
N PHE A 110 -16.88 -4.29 -4.79
CA PHE A 110 -15.51 -4.67 -5.13
C PHE A 110 -14.75 -5.33 -3.97
N GLY A 111 -15.39 -5.47 -2.81
CA GLY A 111 -14.80 -5.93 -1.58
C GLY A 111 -14.60 -4.81 -0.55
N ARG A 112 -13.92 -5.13 0.55
CA ARG A 112 -13.67 -4.23 1.68
C ARG A 112 -12.37 -3.43 1.50
N PHE A 113 -11.29 -4.12 1.12
CA PHE A 113 -9.93 -3.57 1.09
C PHE A 113 -9.52 -3.05 -0.29
N ARG A 114 -10.02 -3.65 -1.38
CA ARG A 114 -9.64 -3.31 -2.76
C ARG A 114 -9.91 -1.85 -3.16
N PRO A 115 -11.04 -1.23 -2.76
CA PRO A 115 -11.29 0.19 -3.06
C PRO A 115 -10.23 1.11 -2.48
N TRP A 116 -9.78 0.83 -1.27
CA TRP A 116 -8.75 1.62 -0.59
C TRP A 116 -7.36 1.45 -1.20
N GLN A 117 -7.05 0.26 -1.72
CA GLN A 117 -5.84 0.07 -2.55
C GLN A 117 -5.87 0.95 -3.80
N PHE A 118 -7.01 0.98 -4.49
CA PHE A 118 -7.16 1.74 -5.73
C PHE A 118 -7.14 3.26 -5.48
N ILE A 119 -8.04 3.75 -4.62
CA ILE A 119 -8.21 5.18 -4.32
C ILE A 119 -7.01 5.71 -3.54
N GLY A 120 -6.60 5.00 -2.48
CA GLY A 120 -5.46 5.39 -1.67
C GLY A 120 -4.16 5.45 -2.48
N GLY A 121 -3.94 4.46 -3.37
CA GLY A 121 -2.80 4.48 -4.28
C GLY A 121 -2.81 5.65 -5.27
N LEU A 122 -3.97 5.98 -5.83
CA LEU A 122 -4.10 7.08 -6.79
C LEU A 122 -3.93 8.45 -6.10
N VAL A 123 -4.70 8.69 -5.03
CA VAL A 123 -4.71 9.99 -4.35
C VAL A 123 -3.35 10.28 -3.72
N SER A 124 -2.77 9.31 -2.99
CA SER A 124 -1.44 9.51 -2.39
C SER A 124 -0.36 9.77 -3.44
N ALA A 125 -0.42 9.10 -4.60
CA ALA A 125 0.55 9.30 -5.68
C ALA A 125 0.44 10.70 -6.32
N VAL A 126 -0.77 11.19 -6.57
CA VAL A 126 -0.98 12.55 -7.09
C VAL A 126 -0.45 13.59 -6.10
N LEU A 127 -0.75 13.41 -4.81
CA LEU A 127 -0.29 14.33 -3.78
C LEU A 127 1.22 14.25 -3.56
N LEU A 128 1.84 13.08 -3.72
CA LEU A 128 3.31 12.94 -3.71
C LEU A 128 3.97 13.78 -4.81
N VAL A 129 3.43 13.74 -6.03
CA VAL A 129 3.93 14.58 -7.12
C VAL A 129 3.78 16.06 -6.78
N MET A 130 2.63 16.49 -6.23
CA MET A 130 2.43 17.88 -5.80
C MET A 130 3.48 18.31 -4.77
N VAL A 131 3.82 17.46 -3.82
CA VAL A 131 4.82 17.74 -2.79
C VAL A 131 6.22 17.83 -3.40
N TYR A 132 6.61 16.92 -4.30
CA TYR A 132 7.92 16.92 -4.97
C TYR A 132 8.07 17.97 -6.08
N THR A 133 6.99 18.63 -6.50
CA THR A 133 7.04 19.84 -7.35
C THR A 133 7.20 21.14 -6.55
N GLY A 134 7.33 21.04 -5.21
CA GLY A 134 7.30 22.22 -4.34
C GLY A 134 5.99 22.98 -4.44
N LEU A 135 4.86 22.23 -4.56
CA LEU A 135 3.53 22.79 -4.82
C LEU A 135 3.53 23.72 -6.03
N PHE A 136 4.11 23.23 -7.14
CA PHE A 136 4.23 23.95 -8.40
C PHE A 136 5.01 25.28 -8.28
N GLY A 137 6.03 25.30 -7.40
CA GLY A 137 6.89 26.48 -7.19
C GLY A 137 6.28 27.56 -6.28
N LEU A 138 5.17 27.28 -5.61
CA LEU A 138 4.50 28.23 -4.71
C LEU A 138 5.43 28.76 -3.60
N VAL A 139 6.44 27.99 -3.22
CA VAL A 139 7.47 28.40 -2.25
C VAL A 139 8.19 29.68 -2.63
N ASN A 140 8.38 29.92 -3.94
CA ASN A 140 9.06 31.11 -4.47
C ASN A 140 8.13 32.31 -4.65
N VAL A 141 6.81 32.10 -4.58
CA VAL A 141 5.80 33.14 -4.82
C VAL A 141 5.21 33.65 -3.50
N ASN A 142 4.76 32.74 -2.64
CA ASN A 142 4.13 33.08 -1.36
C ASN A 142 4.36 31.99 -0.33
N GLN A 143 5.28 32.22 0.58
CA GLN A 143 5.72 31.27 1.58
C GLN A 143 4.62 30.93 2.60
N THR A 144 3.76 31.88 2.96
CA THR A 144 2.66 31.65 3.91
C THR A 144 1.64 30.68 3.32
N TRP A 145 1.20 30.94 2.07
CA TRP A 145 0.29 30.03 1.38
C TRP A 145 0.93 28.67 1.08
N PHE A 146 2.24 28.65 0.79
CA PHE A 146 2.99 27.42 0.64
C PHE A 146 2.90 26.54 1.90
N ILE A 147 3.16 27.11 3.09
CA ILE A 147 3.12 26.35 4.35
C ILE A 147 1.72 25.79 4.60
N VAL A 148 0.68 26.63 4.49
CA VAL A 148 -0.71 26.23 4.73
C VAL A 148 -1.11 25.09 3.78
N LEU A 149 -0.85 25.25 2.48
CA LEU A 149 -1.19 24.25 1.48
C LEU A 149 -0.35 22.98 1.66
N PHE A 150 0.93 23.13 1.99
CA PHE A 150 1.81 22.00 2.27
C PHE A 150 1.30 21.13 3.43
N VAL A 151 0.91 21.75 4.55
CA VAL A 151 0.34 21.04 5.71
C VAL A 151 -0.89 20.24 5.29
N VAL A 152 -1.83 20.87 4.58
CA VAL A 152 -3.07 20.21 4.14
C VAL A 152 -2.75 19.05 3.19
N VAL A 153 -1.94 19.29 2.16
CA VAL A 153 -1.58 18.29 1.15
C VAL A 153 -0.86 17.10 1.81
N PHE A 154 0.08 17.39 2.73
CA PHE A 154 0.87 16.34 3.38
C PHE A 154 0.00 15.49 4.32
N ILE A 155 -0.89 16.10 5.11
CA ILE A 155 -1.84 15.35 5.97
C ILE A 155 -2.77 14.47 5.12
N VAL A 156 -3.34 15.00 4.05
CA VAL A 156 -4.22 14.23 3.17
C VAL A 156 -3.46 13.10 2.49
N LEU A 157 -2.24 13.35 2.02
CA LEU A 157 -1.36 12.34 1.44
C LEU A 157 -1.13 11.19 2.43
N ASP A 158 -0.78 11.53 3.66
CA ASP A 158 -0.46 10.59 4.72
C ASP A 158 -1.67 9.73 5.09
N VAL A 159 -2.85 10.33 5.27
CA VAL A 159 -4.11 9.62 5.53
C VAL A 159 -4.43 8.61 4.41
N PHE A 160 -4.35 9.01 3.14
CA PHE A 160 -4.63 8.09 2.04
C PHE A 160 -3.56 7.01 1.88
N TYR A 161 -2.31 7.32 2.20
CA TYR A 161 -1.25 6.33 2.26
C TYR A 161 -1.50 5.30 3.38
N SER A 162 -1.84 5.75 4.61
CA SER A 162 -2.18 4.89 5.75
C SER A 162 -3.39 3.99 5.45
N MET A 163 -4.45 4.53 4.84
CA MET A 163 -5.61 3.71 4.43
C MET A 163 -5.22 2.62 3.43
N ARG A 164 -4.32 2.92 2.49
CA ARG A 164 -3.75 1.94 1.57
C ARG A 164 -2.95 0.88 2.31
N ASP A 165 -2.07 1.27 3.25
CA ASP A 165 -1.22 0.36 4.03
C ASP A 165 -2.06 -0.58 4.90
N ILE A 166 -2.99 -0.03 5.67
CA ILE A 166 -3.94 -0.78 6.49
C ILE A 166 -4.72 -1.79 5.62
N SER A 167 -5.21 -1.36 4.45
CA SER A 167 -5.96 -2.24 3.57
C SER A 167 -5.08 -3.34 2.96
N TYR A 168 -3.81 -3.07 2.69
CA TYR A 168 -2.86 -4.06 2.19
C TYR A 168 -2.65 -5.21 3.18
N TRP A 169 -2.32 -4.89 4.42
CA TRP A 169 -2.10 -5.89 5.45
C TRP A 169 -3.41 -6.55 5.94
N GLY A 170 -4.49 -5.79 6.02
CA GLY A 170 -5.83 -6.28 6.34
C GLY A 170 -6.41 -7.26 5.31
N MET A 171 -5.92 -7.21 4.07
CA MET A 171 -6.36 -8.10 3.00
C MET A 171 -5.89 -9.57 3.19
N ILE A 172 -4.76 -9.82 3.85
CA ILE A 172 -4.21 -11.19 4.06
C ILE A 172 -5.25 -12.14 4.64
N PRO A 173 -5.88 -11.84 5.79
CA PRO A 173 -6.89 -12.71 6.36
C PRO A 173 -8.19 -12.77 5.55
N ALA A 174 -8.43 -11.85 4.62
CA ALA A 174 -9.59 -11.87 3.74
C ALA A 174 -9.34 -12.72 2.46
N ILE A 175 -8.09 -12.95 2.08
CA ILE A 175 -7.72 -13.78 0.93
C ILE A 175 -7.83 -15.27 1.26
N SER A 176 -7.35 -15.70 2.44
CA SER A 176 -7.30 -17.12 2.82
C SER A 176 -7.62 -17.34 4.29
N SER A 177 -8.39 -18.40 4.56
CA SER A 177 -8.61 -18.95 5.90
C SER A 177 -7.44 -19.81 6.38
N ASP A 178 -6.63 -20.35 5.48
CA ASP A 178 -5.49 -21.21 5.79
C ASP A 178 -4.34 -20.39 6.40
N SER A 179 -3.90 -20.80 7.58
CA SER A 179 -2.81 -20.16 8.33
C SER A 179 -1.47 -20.23 7.59
N HIS A 180 -1.17 -21.37 6.94
CA HIS A 180 0.06 -21.53 6.16
C HIS A 180 0.07 -20.57 4.97
N GLU A 181 -1.03 -20.47 4.25
CA GLU A 181 -1.15 -19.57 3.10
C GLU A 181 -1.01 -18.10 3.52
N ARG A 182 -1.62 -17.69 4.63
CA ARG A 182 -1.44 -16.33 5.18
C ARG A 182 0.02 -16.01 5.50
N SER A 183 0.74 -17.00 6.09
CA SER A 183 2.17 -16.85 6.36
C SER A 183 2.99 -16.67 5.09
N VAL A 184 2.64 -17.36 4.01
CA VAL A 184 3.28 -17.18 2.69
C VAL A 184 3.04 -15.78 2.14
N TYR A 185 1.82 -15.24 2.20
CA TYR A 185 1.53 -13.86 1.77
C TYR A 185 2.31 -12.83 2.60
N THR A 186 2.35 -13.00 3.93
CA THR A 186 3.12 -12.14 4.82
C THR A 186 4.61 -12.16 4.49
N ALA A 187 5.19 -13.35 4.33
CA ALA A 187 6.62 -13.50 4.00
C ALA A 187 6.97 -12.88 2.65
N LEU A 188 6.15 -13.13 1.61
CA LEU A 188 6.35 -12.55 0.29
C LEU A 188 6.21 -11.03 0.32
N GLY A 189 5.18 -10.51 0.99
CA GLY A 189 4.99 -9.08 1.17
C GLY A 189 6.18 -8.42 1.87
N THR A 190 6.61 -8.95 3.00
CA THR A 190 7.77 -8.41 3.75
C THR A 190 9.06 -8.46 2.94
N PHE A 191 9.31 -9.56 2.24
CA PHE A 191 10.51 -9.71 1.41
C PHE A 191 10.54 -8.70 0.27
N THR A 192 9.45 -8.59 -0.50
CA THR A 192 9.39 -7.63 -1.61
C THR A 192 9.33 -6.19 -1.14
N GLY A 193 8.70 -5.93 0.03
CA GLY A 193 8.74 -4.64 0.68
C GLY A 193 10.16 -4.19 1.04
N SER A 194 10.97 -5.12 1.57
CA SER A 194 12.38 -4.83 1.85
C SER A 194 13.17 -4.50 0.58
N ILE A 195 12.88 -5.21 -0.53
CA ILE A 195 13.48 -4.91 -1.84
C ILE A 195 13.05 -3.51 -2.31
N GLY A 196 11.76 -3.17 -2.19
CA GLY A 196 11.24 -1.86 -2.59
C GLY A 196 11.85 -0.72 -1.78
N TYR A 197 11.86 -0.86 -0.45
CA TYR A 197 12.43 0.13 0.46
C TYR A 197 13.91 0.39 0.20
N ASN A 198 14.73 -0.66 0.12
CA ASN A 198 16.16 -0.53 -0.14
C ASN A 198 16.47 -0.21 -1.60
N GLY A 199 15.64 -0.71 -2.54
CA GLY A 199 15.80 -0.45 -3.96
C GLY A 199 15.72 1.04 -4.30
N ILE A 200 14.75 1.77 -3.68
CA ILE A 200 14.64 3.22 -3.90
C ILE A 200 15.92 3.95 -3.45
N THR A 201 16.56 3.49 -2.38
CA THR A 201 17.81 4.06 -1.87
C THR A 201 18.94 3.99 -2.90
N ILE A 202 18.98 2.92 -3.70
CA ILE A 202 20.00 2.73 -4.73
C ILE A 202 19.72 3.62 -5.96
N VAL A 203 18.44 3.77 -6.32
CA VAL A 203 18.08 4.42 -7.59
C VAL A 203 17.80 5.93 -7.46
N VAL A 204 17.58 6.47 -6.27
CA VAL A 204 17.25 7.88 -6.08
C VAL A 204 18.32 8.81 -6.63
N VAL A 205 19.59 8.61 -6.25
CA VAL A 205 20.70 9.47 -6.70
C VAL A 205 20.88 9.41 -8.22
N PRO A 206 20.98 8.24 -8.86
CA PRO A 206 21.00 8.13 -10.33
C PRO A 206 19.81 8.84 -11.01
N ILE A 207 18.59 8.66 -10.52
CA ILE A 207 17.41 9.31 -11.10
C ILE A 207 17.53 10.82 -10.97
N VAL A 208 17.72 11.33 -9.75
CA VAL A 208 17.78 12.78 -9.50
C VAL A 208 18.89 13.44 -10.31
N THR A 209 20.11 12.89 -10.32
CA THR A 209 21.25 13.47 -11.03
C THR A 209 21.10 13.38 -12.55
N THR A 210 20.55 12.30 -13.09
CA THR A 210 20.33 12.14 -14.53
C THR A 210 19.28 13.13 -15.03
N PHE A 211 18.14 13.24 -14.36
CA PHE A 211 17.10 14.18 -14.76
C PHE A 211 17.52 15.64 -14.48
N SER A 212 18.28 15.91 -13.42
CA SER A 212 18.88 17.23 -13.23
C SER A 212 19.78 17.58 -14.42
N PHE A 213 20.65 16.71 -14.86
CA PHE A 213 21.51 16.93 -16.02
C PHE A 213 20.72 17.16 -17.32
N MET A 214 19.66 16.38 -17.55
CA MET A 214 18.83 16.52 -18.75
C MET A 214 18.14 17.88 -18.84
N PHE A 215 17.70 18.45 -17.71
CA PHE A 215 16.93 19.69 -17.70
C PHE A 215 17.78 20.94 -17.43
N THR A 216 18.90 20.82 -16.73
CA THR A 216 19.72 22.00 -16.32
C THR A 216 21.14 21.98 -16.90
N GLY A 217 21.56 20.88 -17.53
CA GLY A 217 22.95 20.70 -18.00
C GLY A 217 23.96 20.45 -16.87
N SER A 218 23.52 20.41 -15.61
CA SER A 218 24.37 20.16 -14.44
C SER A 218 23.94 18.89 -13.73
N ARG A 219 24.89 18.12 -13.21
CA ARG A 219 24.64 16.95 -12.37
C ARG A 219 24.35 17.28 -10.90
N ALA A 220 24.38 18.55 -10.54
CA ALA A 220 23.96 18.99 -9.22
C ALA A 220 22.45 18.72 -9.06
N GLU A 221 22.05 18.36 -7.83
CA GLU A 221 20.63 18.14 -7.52
C GLU A 221 19.83 19.40 -7.84
N SER A 222 18.73 19.21 -8.54
CA SER A 222 17.83 20.30 -8.95
C SER A 222 16.38 19.96 -8.67
N GLN A 223 15.52 20.99 -8.65
CA GLN A 223 14.07 20.83 -8.51
C GLN A 223 13.50 19.87 -9.56
N SER A 224 13.96 19.95 -10.81
CA SER A 224 13.51 19.09 -11.92
C SER A 224 13.89 17.62 -11.70
N GLY A 225 15.08 17.36 -11.16
CA GLY A 225 15.50 16.00 -10.82
C GLY A 225 14.62 15.36 -9.73
N TRP A 226 14.35 16.11 -8.66
CA TRP A 226 13.48 15.63 -7.58
C TRP A 226 12.01 15.52 -8.02
N THR A 227 11.54 16.41 -8.90
CA THR A 227 10.20 16.27 -9.50
C THR A 227 10.08 14.99 -10.33
N ALA A 228 11.09 14.68 -11.16
CA ALA A 228 11.13 13.44 -11.93
C ALA A 228 11.14 12.20 -11.02
N PHE A 229 11.93 12.23 -9.94
CA PHE A 229 11.93 11.17 -8.92
C PHE A 229 10.54 10.98 -8.29
N GLY A 230 9.88 12.07 -7.91
CA GLY A 230 8.52 12.04 -7.36
C GLY A 230 7.51 11.43 -8.34
N ILE A 231 7.56 11.80 -9.62
CA ILE A 231 6.69 11.26 -10.67
C ILE A 231 6.93 9.76 -10.87
N ILE A 232 8.19 9.32 -10.99
CA ILE A 232 8.55 7.90 -11.17
C ILE A 232 8.06 7.07 -9.98
N THR A 233 8.29 7.56 -8.76
CA THR A 233 7.84 6.87 -7.54
C THR A 233 6.31 6.83 -7.43
N ALA A 234 5.63 7.91 -7.81
CA ALA A 234 4.17 7.96 -7.85
C ALA A 234 3.58 6.96 -8.86
N LEU A 235 4.14 6.89 -10.07
CA LEU A 235 3.74 5.91 -11.08
C LEU A 235 3.95 4.48 -10.60
N LEU A 236 5.10 4.18 -10.01
CA LEU A 236 5.36 2.88 -9.39
C LEU A 236 4.32 2.58 -8.30
N GLY A 237 4.00 3.56 -7.46
CA GLY A 237 2.99 3.46 -6.42
C GLY A 237 1.60 3.12 -6.96
N ILE A 238 1.15 3.81 -8.03
CA ILE A 238 -0.14 3.54 -8.69
C ILE A 238 -0.15 2.14 -9.30
N LEU A 239 0.86 1.81 -10.11
CA LEU A 239 0.91 0.52 -10.81
C LEU A 239 0.85 -0.65 -9.83
N THR A 240 1.62 -0.58 -8.74
CA THR A 240 1.66 -1.63 -7.73
C THR A 240 0.38 -1.70 -6.90
N ALA A 241 -0.24 -0.57 -6.56
CA ALA A 241 -1.53 -0.53 -5.89
C ALA A 241 -2.64 -1.15 -6.75
N TRP A 242 -2.67 -0.83 -8.04
CA TRP A 242 -3.65 -1.40 -8.98
C TRP A 242 -3.41 -2.88 -9.23
N THR A 243 -2.14 -3.32 -9.26
CA THR A 243 -1.81 -4.75 -9.36
C THR A 243 -2.41 -5.53 -8.18
N VAL A 244 -2.36 -5.02 -6.96
CA VAL A 244 -3.04 -5.63 -5.81
C VAL A 244 -4.55 -5.57 -5.95
N ALA A 245 -5.11 -4.39 -6.25
CA ALA A 245 -6.56 -4.20 -6.34
C ALA A 245 -7.23 -5.12 -7.38
N PHE A 246 -6.59 -5.36 -8.51
CA PHE A 246 -7.12 -6.20 -9.60
C PHE A 246 -6.61 -7.65 -9.57
N GLY A 247 -5.40 -7.87 -9.03
CA GLY A 247 -4.76 -9.20 -9.01
C GLY A 247 -5.17 -10.08 -7.84
N THR A 248 -5.73 -9.50 -6.76
CA THR A 248 -6.20 -10.23 -5.59
C THR A 248 -7.73 -10.27 -5.56
N LYS A 249 -8.31 -11.34 -5.01
CA LYS A 249 -9.75 -11.45 -4.74
C LYS A 249 -9.96 -11.78 -3.27
N GLU A 250 -10.81 -10.99 -2.61
CA GLU A 250 -11.28 -11.29 -1.26
C GLU A 250 -12.23 -12.49 -1.31
N ASN A 251 -12.13 -13.38 -0.32
CA ASN A 251 -12.99 -14.55 -0.22
C ASN A 251 -14.22 -14.22 0.62
N GLU A 252 -15.38 -14.08 -0.04
CA GLU A 252 -16.64 -13.70 0.61
C GLU A 252 -17.06 -14.68 1.72
N SER A 253 -16.75 -15.97 1.59
CA SER A 253 -17.09 -16.96 2.61
C SER A 253 -16.32 -16.74 3.91
N VAL A 254 -15.06 -16.29 3.82
CA VAL A 254 -14.23 -15.93 4.97
C VAL A 254 -14.74 -14.67 5.66
N LEU A 255 -15.20 -13.71 4.87
CA LEU A 255 -15.74 -12.44 5.39
C LEU A 255 -17.08 -12.67 6.10
N ARG A 256 -17.98 -13.50 5.55
CA ARG A 256 -19.28 -13.85 6.16
C ARG A 256 -19.10 -14.62 7.47
N SER A 257 -18.23 -15.63 7.52
CA SER A 257 -17.97 -16.40 8.74
C SER A 257 -17.44 -15.54 9.90
N ARG A 258 -16.71 -14.47 9.61
CA ARG A 258 -16.24 -13.52 10.62
C ARG A 258 -17.35 -12.56 11.09
N ALA A 259 -18.20 -12.09 10.18
CA ALA A 259 -19.33 -11.26 10.54
C ALA A 259 -20.27 -11.99 11.50
N ASP A 260 -20.52 -13.28 11.26
CA ASP A 260 -21.33 -14.14 12.14
C ASP A 260 -20.69 -14.39 13.52
N GLN A 261 -19.35 -14.41 13.61
CA GLN A 261 -18.62 -14.55 14.87
C GLN A 261 -18.52 -13.25 15.66
N SER A 262 -18.53 -12.09 14.99
CA SER A 262 -18.47 -10.79 15.66
C SER A 262 -19.84 -10.27 16.12
N GLY A 263 -20.94 -10.85 15.62
CA GLY A 263 -22.31 -10.55 16.00
C GLY A 263 -22.84 -11.35 17.18
N LYS A 264 -22.01 -12.18 17.80
CA LYS A 264 -22.26 -12.90 19.06
C LYS A 264 -21.41 -12.31 20.18
#